data_1e43cf1242e5b32836fc1936859c96ae
#
_entry.id   1e43cf1242e5b32836fc1936859c96ae
#
_cell.length_a   1.000
_cell.length_b   1.000
_cell.length_c   1.000
_cell.angle_alpha   90.00
_cell.angle_beta   90.00
_cell.angle_gamma   90.00
#
_symmetry.space_group_name_H-M   'P 1'
#
loop_
_entity.id
_entity.type
_entity.pdbx_description
1 polymer ?
#
loop_
_entity_poly.entity_id
_entity_poly.type
_entity_poly.pdbx_seq_one_letter_code
_entity_poly.pdbx_strand_id
1 'polypeptide(L)'
;VSNVSCNIPLIIDSAHGAHFGFADFLPKQAKADIVIESLHKTLPALTQSAVIHINNEKFFEKVRKYMDIYETSSPSYVIMASIEKCTDFLKNSESYFKQYKILLDNFYNKVNKLDNIHLLKNDDITRIVLKADGYSGEEFANHLRKFKIEVEGAFLEYIILISTVCDTENGFNRLLLALTDL
;
A
#
# COMPACT_ATOMS: atom_id res chain seq x y z
N VAL A 1 -6.09 -6.50 -16.27
CA VAL A 1 -5.03 -7.45 -16.68
C VAL A 1 -5.57 -8.87 -16.86
N SER A 2 -6.79 -9.16 -16.39
CA SER A 2 -7.39 -10.51 -16.40
C SER A 2 -7.74 -11.09 -17.78
N ASN A 3 -7.55 -10.35 -18.86
CA ASN A 3 -7.95 -10.76 -20.23
C ASN A 3 -6.78 -10.86 -21.23
N VAL A 4 -5.53 -10.91 -20.76
CA VAL A 4 -4.39 -11.10 -21.65
C VAL A 4 -4.19 -12.60 -21.89
N SER A 5 -4.82 -13.12 -22.93
CA SER A 5 -4.56 -14.47 -23.44
C SER A 5 -3.41 -14.39 -24.44
N CYS A 6 -2.18 -14.54 -23.97
CA CYS A 6 -1.00 -14.68 -24.85
C CYS A 6 -0.03 -15.73 -24.28
N ASN A 7 0.77 -16.32 -25.17
CA ASN A 7 1.84 -17.25 -24.78
C ASN A 7 3.09 -16.55 -24.23
N ILE A 8 2.98 -15.26 -23.90
CA ILE A 8 4.06 -14.45 -23.34
C ILE A 8 3.94 -14.47 -21.82
N PRO A 9 5.03 -14.71 -21.07
CA PRO A 9 5.02 -14.64 -19.60
C PRO A 9 4.55 -13.28 -19.11
N LEU A 10 3.62 -13.28 -18.14
CA LEU A 10 3.14 -12.08 -17.49
C LEU A 10 3.85 -11.94 -16.14
N ILE A 11 4.58 -10.86 -15.98
CA ILE A 11 5.21 -10.47 -14.72
C ILE A 11 4.54 -9.17 -14.24
N ILE A 12 4.07 -9.16 -13.01
CA ILE A 12 3.45 -7.97 -12.39
C ILE A 12 4.32 -7.48 -11.25
N ASP A 13 4.75 -6.23 -11.33
CA ASP A 13 5.26 -5.49 -10.18
C ASP A 13 4.06 -4.97 -9.39
N SER A 14 3.78 -5.65 -8.28
CA SER A 14 2.74 -5.33 -7.31
C SER A 14 3.37 -4.86 -5.98
N ALA A 15 4.48 -4.11 -6.06
CA ALA A 15 5.22 -3.69 -4.87
C ALA A 15 4.35 -2.98 -3.82
N HIS A 16 3.29 -2.32 -4.25
CA HIS A 16 2.33 -1.67 -3.37
C HIS A 16 1.06 -2.51 -3.09
N GLY A 17 0.99 -3.74 -3.53
CA GLY A 17 -0.20 -4.59 -3.47
C GLY A 17 -0.12 -5.74 -2.46
N ALA A 18 0.90 -5.78 -1.59
CA ALA A 18 1.09 -6.89 -0.66
C ALA A 18 -0.08 -7.10 0.32
N HIS A 19 -0.94 -6.10 0.51
CA HIS A 19 -2.16 -6.19 1.34
C HIS A 19 -3.40 -6.67 0.57
N PHE A 20 -3.32 -6.82 -0.75
CA PHE A 20 -4.45 -7.24 -1.57
C PHE A 20 -4.96 -8.64 -1.19
N GLY A 21 -6.26 -8.82 -1.23
CA GLY A 21 -6.91 -10.11 -0.97
C GLY A 21 -7.06 -10.51 0.51
N PHE A 22 -6.49 -9.73 1.47
CA PHE A 22 -6.64 -10.04 2.90
C PHE A 22 -7.99 -9.60 3.50
N ALA A 23 -8.76 -8.80 2.79
CA ALA A 23 -10.12 -8.43 3.18
C ALA A 23 -10.97 -8.12 1.95
N ASP A 24 -12.30 -8.29 2.06
CA ASP A 24 -13.23 -8.13 0.93
C ASP A 24 -13.28 -6.72 0.34
N PHE A 25 -12.95 -5.70 1.15
CA PHE A 25 -12.94 -4.31 0.72
C PHE A 25 -11.66 -3.89 -0.01
N LEU A 26 -10.65 -4.75 -0.01
CA LEU A 26 -9.38 -4.53 -0.69
C LEU A 26 -9.42 -5.09 -2.11
N PRO A 27 -8.60 -4.56 -3.03
CA PRO A 27 -8.43 -5.17 -4.34
C PRO A 27 -8.04 -6.65 -4.24
N LYS A 28 -8.37 -7.42 -5.26
CA LYS A 28 -7.93 -8.82 -5.36
C LYS A 28 -6.46 -8.88 -5.74
N GLN A 29 -5.78 -9.92 -5.27
CA GLN A 29 -4.41 -10.19 -5.70
C GLN A 29 -4.28 -10.28 -7.22
N ALA A 30 -3.16 -9.79 -7.73
CA ALA A 30 -2.84 -9.87 -9.14
C ALA A 30 -2.67 -11.34 -9.57
N LYS A 31 -3.24 -11.69 -10.73
CA LYS A 31 -3.07 -13.01 -11.35
C LYS A 31 -2.09 -12.90 -12.50
N ALA A 32 -0.90 -13.46 -12.35
CA ALA A 32 0.17 -13.47 -13.33
C ALA A 32 1.05 -14.71 -13.15
N ASP A 33 1.95 -14.99 -14.09
CA ASP A 33 2.94 -16.06 -13.94
C ASP A 33 3.89 -15.79 -12.77
N ILE A 34 4.28 -14.52 -12.61
CA ILE A 34 5.14 -14.04 -11.52
C ILE A 34 4.55 -12.71 -10.99
N VAL A 35 4.48 -12.59 -9.66
CA VAL A 35 4.08 -11.36 -8.98
C VAL A 35 5.14 -10.99 -7.96
N ILE A 36 5.53 -9.71 -7.92
CA ILE A 36 6.53 -9.18 -6.99
C ILE A 36 5.82 -8.20 -6.06
N GLU A 37 5.97 -8.40 -4.75
CA GLU A 37 5.33 -7.58 -3.72
C GLU A 37 6.34 -7.14 -2.67
N SER A 38 6.24 -5.89 -2.22
CA SER A 38 7.03 -5.35 -1.10
C SER A 38 6.20 -5.40 0.17
N LEU A 39 6.56 -6.26 1.11
CA LEU A 39 5.83 -6.40 2.38
C LEU A 39 5.87 -5.11 3.21
N HIS A 40 7.04 -4.46 3.25
CA HIS A 40 7.27 -3.27 4.07
C HIS A 40 6.49 -2.02 3.64
N LYS A 41 5.87 -2.00 2.47
CA LYS A 41 5.13 -0.82 1.99
C LYS A 41 3.71 -0.76 2.53
N THR A 42 3.07 -1.91 2.70
CA THR A 42 1.64 -1.96 3.02
C THR A 42 1.28 -2.97 4.13
N LEU A 43 2.26 -3.74 4.60
CA LEU A 43 2.13 -4.71 5.67
C LEU A 43 3.17 -4.46 6.79
N PRO A 44 2.97 -5.01 8.01
CA PRO A 44 3.85 -4.77 9.16
C PRO A 44 5.18 -5.54 9.07
N ALA A 45 5.99 -5.22 8.07
CA ALA A 45 7.33 -5.77 7.90
C ALA A 45 8.36 -4.64 7.78
N LEU A 46 9.60 -4.90 8.17
CA LEU A 46 10.68 -3.92 8.07
C LEU A 46 11.10 -3.69 6.62
N THR A 47 11.58 -2.48 6.35
CA THR A 47 12.09 -2.06 5.04
C THR A 47 13.12 -3.03 4.49
N GLN A 48 13.10 -3.20 3.19
CA GLN A 48 13.82 -4.15 2.35
C GLN A 48 13.24 -5.58 2.38
N SER A 49 12.01 -5.78 2.88
CA SER A 49 11.33 -7.06 2.76
C SER A 49 10.44 -7.11 1.51
N ALA A 50 10.62 -8.13 0.71
CA ALA A 50 9.82 -8.39 -0.48
C ALA A 50 9.62 -9.89 -0.68
N VAL A 51 8.63 -10.24 -1.48
CA VAL A 51 8.34 -11.63 -1.88
C VAL A 51 8.12 -11.71 -3.38
N ILE A 52 8.45 -12.85 -3.94
CA ILE A 52 8.16 -13.22 -5.33
C ILE A 52 7.24 -14.43 -5.30
N HIS A 53 6.06 -14.27 -5.88
CA HIS A 53 5.11 -15.38 -6.09
C HIS A 53 5.33 -15.93 -7.49
N ILE A 54 5.65 -17.22 -7.59
CA ILE A 54 5.83 -17.94 -8.86
C ILE A 54 4.62 -18.85 -9.03
N ASN A 55 3.64 -18.40 -9.80
CA ASN A 55 2.38 -19.11 -10.03
C ASN A 55 2.46 -20.09 -11.21
N ASN A 56 3.54 -20.03 -11.98
CA ASN A 56 3.80 -20.91 -13.11
C ASN A 56 5.16 -21.61 -12.92
N GLU A 57 5.09 -22.89 -12.61
CA GLU A 57 6.27 -23.72 -12.28
C GLU A 57 7.38 -23.70 -13.34
N LYS A 58 7.04 -23.43 -14.61
CA LYS A 58 8.03 -23.30 -15.71
C LYS A 58 9.13 -22.27 -15.42
N PHE A 59 8.81 -21.28 -14.59
CA PHE A 59 9.75 -20.18 -14.28
C PHE A 59 10.52 -20.40 -12.99
N PHE A 60 10.17 -21.41 -12.18
CA PHE A 60 10.75 -21.61 -10.86
C PHE A 60 12.29 -21.70 -10.89
N GLU A 61 12.84 -22.63 -11.66
CA GLU A 61 14.29 -22.82 -11.76
C GLU A 61 15.02 -21.58 -12.28
N LYS A 62 14.41 -20.90 -13.26
CA LYS A 62 15.01 -19.69 -13.82
C LYS A 62 15.00 -18.53 -12.80
N VAL A 63 13.91 -18.32 -12.12
CA VAL A 63 13.81 -17.27 -11.07
C VAL A 63 14.78 -17.61 -9.94
N ARG A 64 14.79 -18.86 -9.45
CA ARG A 64 15.71 -19.31 -8.41
C ARG A 64 17.16 -19.03 -8.75
N LYS A 65 17.59 -19.39 -9.97
CA LYS A 65 18.95 -19.13 -10.46
C LYS A 65 19.32 -17.64 -10.39
N TYR A 66 18.39 -16.75 -10.78
CA TYR A 66 18.68 -15.31 -10.75
C TYR A 66 18.63 -14.75 -9.34
N MET A 67 17.76 -15.25 -8.48
CA MET A 67 17.79 -14.89 -7.05
C MET A 67 19.13 -15.28 -6.42
N ASP A 68 19.64 -16.49 -6.66
CA ASP A 68 20.95 -16.94 -6.14
C ASP A 68 22.13 -16.04 -6.62
N ILE A 69 21.97 -15.35 -7.76
CA ILE A 69 22.99 -14.43 -8.30
C ILE A 69 22.86 -13.02 -7.70
N TYR A 70 21.63 -12.53 -7.54
CA TYR A 70 21.38 -11.12 -7.24
C TYR A 70 20.97 -10.84 -5.78
N GLU A 71 20.52 -11.86 -5.04
CA GLU A 71 20.25 -11.67 -3.62
C GLU A 71 21.53 -11.69 -2.78
N THR A 72 21.46 -11.15 -1.57
CA THR A 72 22.59 -11.17 -0.64
C THR A 72 22.87 -12.59 -0.15
N SER A 73 24.15 -12.97 -0.07
CA SER A 73 24.60 -14.21 0.58
C SER A 73 24.56 -14.14 2.11
N SER A 74 24.32 -12.95 2.68
CA SER A 74 24.29 -12.70 4.13
C SER A 74 22.99 -11.99 4.51
N PRO A 75 21.85 -12.71 4.54
CA PRO A 75 20.55 -12.10 4.83
C PRO A 75 20.51 -11.57 6.28
N SER A 76 19.84 -10.42 6.46
CA SER A 76 19.62 -9.84 7.77
C SER A 76 18.62 -10.69 8.57
N TYR A 77 19.06 -11.28 9.69
CA TYR A 77 18.15 -12.02 10.58
C TYR A 77 17.04 -11.14 11.16
N VAL A 78 17.27 -9.84 11.34
CA VAL A 78 16.25 -8.89 11.80
C VAL A 78 15.15 -8.75 10.77
N ILE A 79 15.50 -8.63 9.48
CA ILE A 79 14.49 -8.57 8.40
C ILE A 79 13.75 -9.91 8.29
N MET A 80 14.45 -11.04 8.36
CA MET A 80 13.83 -12.38 8.34
C MET A 80 12.82 -12.54 9.49
N ALA A 81 13.21 -12.17 10.71
CA ALA A 81 12.31 -12.21 11.86
C ALA A 81 11.10 -11.28 11.70
N SER A 82 11.27 -10.12 11.05
CA SER A 82 10.15 -9.22 10.75
C SER A 82 9.18 -9.82 9.74
N ILE A 83 9.67 -10.52 8.73
CA ILE A 83 8.83 -11.24 7.75
C ILE A 83 8.04 -12.35 8.44
N GLU A 84 8.67 -13.12 9.31
CA GLU A 84 8.01 -14.15 10.13
C GLU A 84 6.88 -13.55 10.97
N LYS A 85 7.15 -12.46 11.69
CA LYS A 85 6.14 -11.74 12.48
C LYS A 85 5.01 -11.18 11.64
N CYS A 86 5.32 -10.65 10.46
CA CYS A 86 4.30 -10.20 9.50
C CYS A 86 3.41 -11.38 9.05
N THR A 87 4.00 -12.53 8.76
CA THR A 87 3.27 -13.74 8.39
C THR A 87 2.35 -14.22 9.52
N ASP A 88 2.83 -14.22 10.77
CA ASP A 88 2.03 -14.57 11.94
C ASP A 88 0.88 -13.59 12.19
N PHE A 89 1.12 -12.30 11.98
CA PHE A 89 0.08 -11.27 12.01
C PHE A 89 -1.00 -11.58 10.98
N LEU A 90 -0.63 -11.89 9.73
CA LEU A 90 -1.57 -12.12 8.64
C LEU A 90 -2.47 -13.33 8.88
N LYS A 91 -1.99 -14.39 9.54
CA LYS A 91 -2.80 -15.57 9.91
C LYS A 91 -4.03 -15.23 10.77
N ASN A 92 -3.95 -14.12 11.54
CA ASN A 92 -4.98 -13.71 12.50
C ASN A 92 -5.45 -12.27 12.26
N SER A 93 -5.29 -11.74 11.05
CA SER A 93 -5.46 -10.32 10.75
C SER A 93 -6.89 -9.87 10.51
N GLU A 94 -7.88 -10.78 10.44
CA GLU A 94 -9.26 -10.44 10.08
C GLU A 94 -9.86 -9.32 10.96
N SER A 95 -9.66 -9.39 12.28
CA SER A 95 -10.15 -8.35 13.21
C SER A 95 -9.46 -7.00 13.00
N TYR A 96 -8.17 -7.01 12.67
CA TYR A 96 -7.40 -5.80 12.40
C TYR A 96 -7.87 -5.13 11.11
N PHE A 97 -8.09 -5.90 10.03
CA PHE A 97 -8.63 -5.35 8.78
C PHE A 97 -10.07 -4.84 8.95
N LYS A 98 -10.91 -5.50 9.75
CA LYS A 98 -12.24 -4.99 10.08
C LYS A 98 -12.19 -3.64 10.80
N GLN A 99 -11.32 -3.52 11.81
CA GLN A 99 -11.13 -2.25 12.52
C GLN A 99 -10.56 -1.16 11.61
N TYR A 100 -9.58 -1.51 10.79
CA TYR A 100 -9.01 -0.60 9.80
C TYR A 100 -10.06 -0.07 8.81
N LYS A 101 -10.96 -0.94 8.34
CA LYS A 101 -12.07 -0.50 7.47
C LYS A 101 -12.96 0.53 8.16
N ILE A 102 -13.27 0.35 9.44
CA ILE A 102 -14.05 1.32 10.22
C ILE A 102 -13.32 2.67 10.30
N LEU A 103 -12.01 2.67 10.54
CA LEU A 103 -11.21 3.89 10.57
C LEU A 103 -11.22 4.62 9.22
N LEU A 104 -11.02 3.87 8.12
CA LEU A 104 -11.09 4.42 6.76
C LEU A 104 -12.46 5.03 6.46
N ASP A 105 -13.55 4.31 6.74
CA ASP A 105 -14.90 4.80 6.47
C ASP A 105 -15.21 6.07 7.26
N ASN A 106 -14.83 6.10 8.54
CA ASN A 106 -14.98 7.27 9.39
C ASN A 106 -14.18 8.46 8.85
N PHE A 107 -12.96 8.22 8.40
CA PHE A 107 -12.12 9.25 7.78
C PHE A 107 -12.76 9.79 6.51
N TYR A 108 -13.11 8.92 5.56
CA TYR A 108 -13.74 9.32 4.29
C TYR A 108 -15.05 10.09 4.51
N ASN A 109 -15.89 9.64 5.46
CA ASN A 109 -17.13 10.33 5.81
C ASN A 109 -16.90 11.73 6.37
N LYS A 110 -15.78 11.97 7.08
CA LYS A 110 -15.43 13.29 7.60
C LYS A 110 -14.84 14.17 6.51
N VAL A 111 -13.96 13.67 5.68
CA VAL A 111 -13.36 14.41 4.55
C VAL A 111 -14.41 14.85 3.54
N ASN A 112 -15.40 14.00 3.24
CA ASN A 112 -16.52 14.34 2.35
C ASN A 112 -17.41 15.52 2.85
N LYS A 113 -17.22 15.98 4.08
CA LYS A 113 -17.92 17.16 4.64
C LYS A 113 -17.10 18.44 4.54
N LEU A 114 -15.87 18.37 4.06
CA LEU A 114 -15.02 19.52 3.84
C LEU A 114 -15.27 20.06 2.43
N ASP A 115 -15.65 21.34 2.33
CA ASP A 115 -16.06 21.93 1.04
C ASP A 115 -14.89 22.14 0.08
N ASN A 116 -13.67 22.35 0.61
CA ASN A 116 -12.47 22.68 -0.14
C ASN A 116 -11.54 21.48 -0.40
N ILE A 117 -11.91 20.28 0.06
CA ILE A 117 -11.12 19.04 -0.11
C ILE A 117 -11.91 18.03 -0.91
N HIS A 118 -11.32 17.52 -1.98
CA HIS A 118 -11.96 16.57 -2.87
C HIS A 118 -11.26 15.22 -2.85
N LEU A 119 -12.02 14.16 -2.56
CA LEU A 119 -11.57 12.78 -2.67
C LEU A 119 -11.64 12.32 -4.14
N LEU A 120 -10.51 11.92 -4.68
CA LEU A 120 -10.45 11.33 -6.02
C LEU A 120 -10.61 9.81 -5.89
N LYS A 121 -11.64 9.28 -6.57
CA LYS A 121 -11.97 7.85 -6.50
C LYS A 121 -10.92 6.99 -7.20
N ASN A 122 -10.55 5.89 -6.56
CA ASN A 122 -9.70 4.84 -7.13
C ASN A 122 -10.15 3.47 -6.61
N ASP A 123 -9.57 2.39 -7.14
CA ASP A 123 -9.97 1.02 -6.79
C ASP A 123 -9.38 0.52 -5.46
N ASP A 124 -8.30 1.14 -5.00
CA ASP A 124 -7.66 0.81 -3.71
C ASP A 124 -7.94 1.92 -2.69
N ILE A 125 -8.93 1.72 -1.84
CA ILE A 125 -9.32 2.71 -0.83
C ILE A 125 -8.24 3.00 0.22
N THR A 126 -7.17 2.21 0.28
CA THR A 126 -6.02 2.48 1.15
C THR A 126 -5.09 3.54 0.56
N ARG A 127 -5.26 3.85 -0.74
CA ARG A 127 -4.67 4.99 -1.44
C ARG A 127 -5.58 6.18 -1.31
N ILE A 128 -5.26 7.08 -0.38
CA ILE A 128 -6.04 8.29 -0.16
C ILE A 128 -5.56 9.34 -1.14
N VAL A 129 -6.37 9.63 -2.17
CA VAL A 129 -6.03 10.60 -3.21
C VAL A 129 -6.86 11.85 -2.98
N LEU A 130 -6.19 12.98 -2.70
CA LEU A 130 -6.81 14.23 -2.29
C LEU A 130 -6.40 15.38 -3.20
N LYS A 131 -7.36 16.24 -3.51
CA LYS A 131 -7.15 17.55 -4.12
C LYS A 131 -7.68 18.62 -3.18
N ALA A 132 -6.99 19.74 -3.05
CA ALA A 132 -7.43 20.91 -2.29
C ALA A 132 -7.63 22.09 -3.23
N ASP A 133 -8.71 22.83 -3.06
CA ASP A 133 -9.01 24.01 -3.90
C ASP A 133 -7.97 25.11 -3.66
N GLY A 134 -7.45 25.67 -4.77
CA GLY A 134 -6.46 26.71 -4.74
C GLY A 134 -5.02 26.26 -4.42
N TYR A 135 -4.78 24.95 -4.25
CA TYR A 135 -3.45 24.38 -3.96
C TYR A 135 -2.99 23.49 -5.12
N SER A 136 -1.73 23.64 -5.52
CA SER A 136 -1.02 22.58 -6.24
C SER A 136 -0.72 21.40 -5.30
N GLY A 137 -0.43 20.23 -5.86
CA GLY A 137 -0.07 19.08 -5.04
C GLY A 137 1.15 19.33 -4.16
N GLU A 138 2.14 20.09 -4.65
CA GLU A 138 3.34 20.42 -3.87
C GLU A 138 3.04 21.38 -2.71
N GLU A 139 2.20 22.41 -2.93
CA GLU A 139 1.77 23.32 -1.87
C GLU A 139 0.94 22.58 -0.82
N PHE A 140 0.08 21.67 -1.25
CA PHE A 140 -0.71 20.83 -0.37
C PHE A 140 0.18 19.89 0.46
N ALA A 141 1.16 19.24 -0.14
CA ALA A 141 2.14 18.41 0.57
C ALA A 141 2.94 19.23 1.60
N ASN A 142 3.38 20.45 1.22
CA ASN A 142 4.08 21.36 2.12
C ASN A 142 3.22 21.80 3.31
N HIS A 143 1.91 21.98 3.09
CA HIS A 143 0.97 22.25 4.18
C HIS A 143 0.92 21.05 5.15
N LEU A 144 0.75 19.83 4.66
CA LEU A 144 0.67 18.61 5.48
C LEU A 144 1.97 18.36 6.28
N ARG A 145 3.14 18.73 5.75
CA ARG A 145 4.43 18.63 6.46
C ARG A 145 4.46 19.46 7.75
N LYS A 146 3.73 20.58 7.83
CA LYS A 146 3.60 21.35 9.08
C LYS A 146 2.96 20.53 10.22
N PHE A 147 2.12 19.55 9.85
CA PHE A 147 1.48 18.61 10.75
C PHE A 147 2.26 17.28 10.87
N LYS A 148 3.52 17.22 10.39
CA LYS A 148 4.38 16.03 10.37
C LYS A 148 3.73 14.85 9.60
N ILE A 149 3.13 15.16 8.46
CA ILE A 149 2.55 14.20 7.53
C ILE A 149 3.32 14.30 6.22
N GLU A 150 3.90 13.19 5.78
CA GLU A 150 4.52 13.04 4.47
C GLU A 150 3.53 12.36 3.52
N VAL A 151 3.59 12.75 2.25
CA VAL A 151 2.80 12.16 1.19
C VAL A 151 3.63 11.14 0.41
N GLU A 152 3.00 10.15 -0.18
CA GLU A 152 3.67 9.23 -1.12
C GLU A 152 4.06 9.94 -2.42
N GLY A 153 3.21 10.85 -2.88
CA GLY A 153 3.48 11.65 -4.06
C GLY A 153 2.67 12.93 -4.10
N ALA A 154 3.28 13.99 -4.61
CA ALA A 154 2.65 15.25 -4.94
C ALA A 154 2.67 15.44 -6.46
N PHE A 155 1.52 15.73 -7.04
CA PHE A 155 1.31 15.90 -8.47
C PHE A 155 0.80 17.31 -8.76
N LEU A 156 0.52 17.64 -10.03
CA LEU A 156 0.13 18.99 -10.38
C LEU A 156 -1.07 19.52 -9.58
N GLU A 157 -2.09 18.70 -9.38
CA GLU A 157 -3.36 19.10 -8.74
C GLU A 157 -3.77 18.25 -7.55
N TYR A 158 -3.05 17.18 -7.22
CA TYR A 158 -3.44 16.25 -6.15
C TYR A 158 -2.24 15.63 -5.47
N ILE A 159 -2.50 15.06 -4.31
CA ILE A 159 -1.54 14.26 -3.54
C ILE A 159 -2.05 12.83 -3.40
N ILE A 160 -1.11 11.92 -3.16
CA ILE A 160 -1.40 10.53 -2.79
C ILE A 160 -0.80 10.26 -1.41
N LEU A 161 -1.62 9.73 -0.51
CA LEU A 161 -1.22 9.19 0.78
C LEU A 161 -1.42 7.68 0.77
N ILE A 162 -0.55 6.96 1.46
CA ILE A 162 -0.70 5.53 1.70
C ILE A 162 -1.16 5.33 3.14
N SER A 163 -2.25 4.61 3.31
CA SER A 163 -2.71 4.13 4.60
C SER A 163 -2.59 2.62 4.67
N THR A 164 -2.36 2.09 5.86
CA THR A 164 -2.15 0.66 6.09
C THR A 164 -2.98 0.15 7.28
N VAL A 165 -3.09 -1.16 7.39
CA VAL A 165 -3.76 -1.83 8.52
C VAL A 165 -3.10 -1.50 9.89
N CYS A 166 -1.91 -0.91 9.88
CA CYS A 166 -1.19 -0.49 11.09
C CYS A 166 -1.44 0.96 11.49
N ASP A 167 -2.21 1.72 10.69
CA ASP A 167 -2.56 3.09 11.03
C ASP A 167 -3.55 3.15 12.19
N THR A 168 -3.43 4.21 12.98
CA THR A 168 -4.21 4.41 14.17
C THR A 168 -5.24 5.53 14.01
N GLU A 169 -6.25 5.55 14.85
CA GLU A 169 -7.23 6.63 14.93
C GLU A 169 -6.55 8.00 15.11
N ASN A 170 -5.50 8.07 15.93
CA ASN A 170 -4.72 9.29 16.13
C ASN A 170 -4.04 9.78 14.84
N GLY A 171 -3.56 8.85 14.00
CA GLY A 171 -3.00 9.17 12.68
C GLY A 171 -4.04 9.82 11.77
N PHE A 172 -5.22 9.21 11.65
CA PHE A 172 -6.32 9.76 10.87
C PHE A 172 -6.84 11.09 11.42
N ASN A 173 -6.96 11.25 12.75
CA ASN A 173 -7.37 12.50 13.36
C ASN A 173 -6.37 13.64 13.11
N ARG A 174 -5.06 13.34 13.12
CA ARG A 174 -4.02 14.32 12.76
C ARG A 174 -4.13 14.75 11.30
N LEU A 175 -4.39 13.80 10.38
CA LEU A 175 -4.61 14.13 8.98
C LEU A 175 -5.88 14.99 8.82
N LEU A 176 -6.98 14.64 9.46
CA LEU A 176 -8.21 15.45 9.45
C LEU A 176 -7.97 16.87 9.96
N LEU A 177 -7.24 17.03 11.06
CA LEU A 177 -6.86 18.34 11.57
C LEU A 177 -6.11 19.17 10.53
N ALA A 178 -5.14 18.55 9.87
CA ALA A 178 -4.37 19.23 8.81
C ALA A 178 -5.23 19.62 7.59
N LEU A 179 -6.25 18.81 7.25
CA LEU A 179 -7.17 19.10 6.16
C LEU A 179 -8.19 20.20 6.51
N THR A 180 -8.54 20.34 7.78
CA THR A 180 -9.45 21.42 8.24
C THR A 180 -8.74 22.75 8.45
N ASP A 181 -7.41 22.80 8.45
CA ASP A 181 -6.58 24.01 8.55
C ASP A 181 -6.30 24.65 7.17
N LEU A 182 -6.72 24.02 6.08
CA LEU A 182 -6.65 24.55 4.73
C LEU A 182 -7.83 25.48 4.42
#